data_7715660d622edb311cb11637aefff855
#
_entry.id   7715660d622edb311cb11637aefff855
#
_cell.length_a   1.000
_cell.length_b   1.000
_cell.length_c   1.000
_cell.angle_alpha   90.00
_cell.angle_beta   90.00
_cell.angle_gamma   90.00
#
_symmetry.space_group_name_H-M   'P 1'
#
loop_
_entity.id
_entity.type
_entity.pdbx_description
1 polymer ?
#
loop_
_entity_poly.entity_id
_entity_poly.type
_entity_poly.pdbx_seq_one_letter_code
_entity_poly.pdbx_strand_id
1 'polypeptide(L)'
;MGDTDGTTAGGNLIMGIGFVKGRRVLVMVWNYAIKGGTINGATTRKNLRLQEIAFQTRLPVVSLSESGGGNLADMGGGNPDPWGAYSFIAGGRVYCQQAQLSAAGVPQITVAHGNATAGGAYQVALSDYIVLVREQSHIFLAGPPLLKAATGEEAEHEVLGGAEMHASVAGTGEYLAESDADGIRVARDIVDQLPPPAARDIVRDKEPEEPLYPKQELMGIVPTDKRVPYDMKEVIARIV
;
A
#
# COMPACT_ATOMS: atom_id res chain seq x y z
N MET A 1 23.40 -2.78 -11.46
CA MET A 1 23.46 -3.93 -12.35
C MET A 1 22.10 -4.09 -12.96
N GLY A 2 21.99 -3.94 -14.26
CA GLY A 2 20.74 -4.13 -14.97
C GLY A 2 20.41 -5.62 -15.07
N ASP A 3 19.17 -5.87 -15.36
CA ASP A 3 18.68 -7.19 -15.74
C ASP A 3 19.57 -7.75 -16.86
N THR A 4 20.23 -8.86 -16.60
CA THR A 4 21.24 -9.42 -17.51
C THR A 4 20.62 -10.00 -18.78
N ASP A 5 19.30 -10.22 -18.82
CA ASP A 5 18.58 -10.71 -20.00
C ASP A 5 17.95 -9.60 -20.85
N GLY A 6 18.05 -8.34 -20.43
CA GLY A 6 17.52 -7.18 -21.14
C GLY A 6 15.99 -7.09 -21.25
N THR A 7 15.25 -8.05 -20.69
CA THR A 7 13.79 -8.10 -20.82
C THR A 7 13.08 -7.23 -19.81
N THR A 8 13.77 -6.81 -18.76
CA THR A 8 13.21 -5.99 -17.67
C THR A 8 14.08 -4.79 -17.31
N ALA A 9 14.77 -4.21 -18.30
CA ALA A 9 15.59 -3.02 -18.12
C ALA A 9 14.76 -1.90 -17.44
N GLY A 10 15.02 -1.64 -16.18
CA GLY A 10 14.26 -0.68 -15.37
C GLY A 10 13.14 -1.28 -14.52
N GLY A 11 13.00 -2.61 -14.48
CA GLY A 11 12.00 -3.32 -13.66
C GLY A 11 10.57 -3.15 -14.18
N ASN A 12 9.62 -3.63 -13.39
CA ASN A 12 8.19 -3.61 -13.69
C ASN A 12 7.47 -2.32 -13.20
N LEU A 13 8.21 -1.32 -12.77
CA LEU A 13 7.66 -0.07 -12.26
C LEU A 13 7.88 1.07 -13.25
N ILE A 14 6.79 1.66 -13.73
CA ILE A 14 6.79 2.86 -14.57
C ILE A 14 6.52 4.05 -13.68
N MET A 15 7.35 5.09 -13.77
CA MET A 15 7.22 6.27 -12.93
C MET A 15 7.43 7.53 -13.74
N GLY A 16 6.74 8.59 -13.35
CA GLY A 16 6.89 9.89 -13.99
C GLY A 16 6.21 11.00 -13.22
N ILE A 17 6.44 12.24 -13.68
CA ILE A 17 5.69 13.41 -13.24
C ILE A 17 4.70 13.75 -14.32
N GLY A 18 3.44 13.94 -13.95
CA GLY A 18 2.37 14.30 -14.87
C GLY A 18 1.46 15.36 -14.27
N PHE A 19 0.40 15.69 -15.03
CA PHE A 19 -0.63 16.62 -14.58
C PHE A 19 -1.98 15.91 -14.51
N VAL A 20 -2.64 16.02 -13.36
CA VAL A 20 -4.00 15.55 -13.13
C VAL A 20 -4.83 16.74 -12.72
N LYS A 21 -5.88 17.07 -13.48
CA LYS A 21 -6.72 18.25 -13.21
C LYS A 21 -5.90 19.55 -13.03
N GLY A 22 -4.85 19.73 -13.84
CA GLY A 22 -3.96 20.90 -13.75
C GLY A 22 -2.95 20.85 -12.57
N ARG A 23 -3.04 19.88 -11.68
CA ARG A 23 -2.11 19.70 -10.56
C ARG A 23 -0.99 18.76 -10.95
N ARG A 24 0.24 19.15 -10.65
CA ARG A 24 1.41 18.28 -10.83
C ARG A 24 1.39 17.16 -9.80
N VAL A 25 1.57 15.93 -10.24
CA VAL A 25 1.61 14.71 -9.41
C VAL A 25 2.75 13.80 -9.84
N LEU A 26 3.22 12.96 -8.93
CA LEU A 26 4.02 11.79 -9.26
C LEU A 26 3.09 10.63 -9.59
N VAL A 27 3.34 9.95 -10.69
CA VAL A 27 2.59 8.77 -11.12
C VAL A 27 3.48 7.55 -11.01
N MET A 28 2.95 6.49 -10.43
CA MET A 28 3.60 5.19 -10.28
C MET A 28 2.64 4.11 -10.81
N VAL A 29 3.10 3.30 -11.76
CA VAL A 29 2.30 2.24 -12.38
C VAL A 29 3.05 0.93 -12.31
N TRP A 30 2.40 -0.09 -11.79
CA TRP A 30 2.90 -1.45 -11.78
C TRP A 30 2.55 -2.15 -13.09
N ASN A 31 3.57 -2.62 -13.80
CA ASN A 31 3.36 -3.41 -15.01
C ASN A 31 3.30 -4.89 -14.65
N TYR A 32 2.09 -5.40 -14.49
CA TYR A 32 1.83 -6.79 -14.12
C TYR A 32 2.29 -7.79 -15.19
N ALA A 33 2.34 -7.38 -16.47
CA ALA A 33 2.85 -8.23 -17.55
C ALA A 33 4.33 -8.62 -17.35
N ILE A 34 5.07 -7.87 -16.55
CA ILE A 34 6.46 -8.18 -16.20
C ILE A 34 6.47 -8.94 -14.86
N LYS A 35 6.67 -10.25 -14.95
CA LYS A 35 6.82 -11.16 -13.79
C LYS A 35 5.70 -10.99 -12.73
N GLY A 36 4.46 -10.77 -13.17
CA GLY A 36 3.31 -10.60 -12.25
C GLY A 36 3.41 -9.38 -11.34
N GLY A 37 4.05 -8.31 -11.78
CA GLY A 37 4.24 -7.11 -10.94
C GLY A 37 5.09 -7.36 -9.69
N THR A 38 5.90 -8.43 -9.63
CA THR A 38 6.66 -8.78 -8.42
C THR A 38 7.79 -7.79 -8.13
N ILE A 39 7.99 -7.54 -6.83
CA ILE A 39 8.98 -6.60 -6.32
C ILE A 39 10.38 -7.23 -6.39
N ASN A 40 11.29 -6.60 -7.09
CA ASN A 40 12.69 -6.95 -7.17
C ASN A 40 13.59 -5.75 -6.79
N GLY A 41 14.90 -5.93 -6.80
CA GLY A 41 15.85 -4.88 -6.43
C GLY A 41 15.78 -3.62 -7.31
N ALA A 42 15.47 -3.73 -8.61
CA ALA A 42 15.31 -2.58 -9.50
C ALA A 42 14.03 -1.81 -9.16
N THR A 43 12.92 -2.52 -8.97
CA THR A 43 11.63 -1.97 -8.55
C THR A 43 11.76 -1.23 -7.21
N THR A 44 12.40 -1.86 -6.23
CA THR A 44 12.64 -1.27 -4.90
C THR A 44 13.41 0.04 -5.00
N ARG A 45 14.53 0.08 -5.74
CA ARG A 45 15.32 1.32 -5.92
C ARG A 45 14.52 2.42 -6.59
N LYS A 46 13.72 2.09 -7.61
CA LYS A 46 12.86 3.07 -8.29
C LYS A 46 11.81 3.63 -7.34
N ASN A 47 11.15 2.76 -6.58
CA ASN A 47 10.13 3.18 -5.61
C ASN A 47 10.74 4.11 -4.54
N LEU A 48 11.86 3.73 -3.94
CA LEU A 48 12.57 4.60 -2.98
C LEU A 48 12.92 5.96 -3.58
N ARG A 49 13.39 5.98 -4.84
CA ARG A 49 13.70 7.24 -5.51
C ARG A 49 12.47 8.12 -5.75
N LEU A 50 11.33 7.51 -6.12
CA LEU A 50 10.07 8.23 -6.27
C LEU A 50 9.65 8.86 -4.94
N GLN A 51 9.71 8.09 -3.86
CA GLN A 51 9.36 8.57 -2.52
C GLN A 51 10.26 9.71 -2.05
N GLU A 52 11.57 9.64 -2.33
CA GLU A 52 12.51 10.75 -2.08
C GLU A 52 12.10 12.02 -2.83
N ILE A 53 11.77 11.88 -4.12
CA ILE A 53 11.30 13.02 -4.94
C ILE A 53 9.98 13.56 -4.38
N ALA A 54 9.03 12.70 -4.04
CA ALA A 54 7.75 13.09 -3.45
C ALA A 54 7.96 13.90 -2.16
N PHE A 55 8.86 13.43 -1.30
CA PHE A 55 9.18 14.11 -0.04
C PHE A 55 9.80 15.50 -0.26
N GLN A 56 10.76 15.60 -1.19
CA GLN A 56 11.45 16.86 -1.52
C GLN A 56 10.53 17.87 -2.21
N THR A 57 9.70 17.39 -3.13
CA THR A 57 8.85 18.26 -3.97
C THR A 57 7.44 18.48 -3.42
N ARG A 58 7.05 17.69 -2.42
CA ARG A 58 5.70 17.70 -1.85
C ARG A 58 4.61 17.40 -2.89
N LEU A 59 4.94 16.70 -3.96
CA LEU A 59 3.97 16.30 -4.97
C LEU A 59 3.15 15.11 -4.48
N PRO A 60 1.82 15.12 -4.65
CA PRO A 60 1.00 13.94 -4.42
C PRO A 60 1.47 12.76 -5.28
N VAL A 61 1.34 11.56 -4.73
CA VAL A 61 1.65 10.32 -5.45
C VAL A 61 0.35 9.65 -5.86
N VAL A 62 0.21 9.32 -7.15
CA VAL A 62 -0.89 8.51 -7.67
C VAL A 62 -0.32 7.18 -8.15
N SER A 63 -0.75 6.10 -7.54
CA SER A 63 -0.30 4.75 -7.84
C SER A 63 -1.42 3.93 -8.50
N LEU A 64 -1.11 3.27 -9.62
CA LEU A 64 -1.93 2.21 -10.19
C LEU A 64 -1.27 0.89 -9.82
N SER A 65 -1.89 0.14 -8.93
CA SER A 65 -1.27 -0.99 -8.25
C SER A 65 -1.86 -2.32 -8.66
N GLU A 66 -0.98 -3.19 -9.14
CA GLU A 66 -1.22 -4.62 -9.33
C GLU A 66 0.11 -5.35 -9.14
N SER A 67 0.25 -6.14 -8.06
CA SER A 67 1.54 -6.72 -7.67
C SER A 67 1.40 -8.07 -6.99
N GLY A 68 2.17 -9.05 -7.47
CA GLY A 68 2.30 -10.38 -6.85
C GLY A 68 3.13 -10.40 -5.56
N GLY A 69 3.57 -9.25 -5.05
CA GLY A 69 4.43 -9.18 -3.86
C GLY A 69 5.92 -9.35 -4.16
N GLY A 70 6.70 -9.83 -3.20
CA GLY A 70 8.14 -10.06 -3.37
C GLY A 70 8.44 -11.15 -4.40
N ASN A 71 9.46 -10.95 -5.23
CA ASN A 71 9.91 -12.00 -6.14
C ASN A 71 10.68 -13.07 -5.37
N LEU A 72 10.03 -14.19 -5.11
CA LEU A 72 10.60 -15.28 -4.33
C LEU A 72 11.82 -15.95 -5.02
N ALA A 73 11.88 -15.92 -6.35
CA ALA A 73 13.04 -16.44 -7.08
C ALA A 73 14.31 -15.62 -6.82
N ASP A 74 14.16 -14.31 -6.63
CA ASP A 74 15.26 -13.41 -6.28
C ASP A 74 15.64 -13.52 -4.79
N MET A 75 14.74 -14.04 -3.93
CA MET A 75 14.93 -14.13 -2.49
C MET A 75 15.50 -15.49 -2.01
N GLY A 76 15.30 -16.58 -2.74
CA GLY A 76 15.55 -17.94 -2.24
C GLY A 76 16.45 -18.84 -3.09
N GLY A 77 16.82 -18.43 -4.25
CA GLY A 77 17.48 -19.33 -5.19
C GLY A 77 18.99 -19.15 -5.29
N GLY A 78 19.82 -19.86 -4.51
CA GLY A 78 21.18 -20.28 -4.85
C GLY A 78 22.16 -19.30 -5.53
N ASN A 79 21.68 -18.19 -5.99
CA ASN A 79 22.45 -17.05 -6.41
C ASN A 79 22.65 -16.19 -5.17
N PRO A 80 23.87 -16.12 -4.61
CA PRO A 80 24.13 -15.20 -3.53
C PRO A 80 23.98 -13.80 -4.11
N ASP A 81 22.72 -13.32 -4.12
CA ASP A 81 22.49 -11.90 -4.33
C ASP A 81 23.26 -11.22 -3.21
N PRO A 82 24.40 -10.56 -3.49
CA PRO A 82 25.13 -9.81 -2.48
C PRO A 82 24.24 -8.69 -1.88
N TRP A 83 23.05 -8.54 -2.44
CA TRP A 83 21.98 -7.62 -2.06
C TRP A 83 20.85 -8.25 -1.25
N GLY A 84 20.86 -9.56 -0.92
CA GLY A 84 19.75 -10.24 -0.24
C GLY A 84 19.36 -9.56 1.07
N ALA A 85 20.30 -9.30 1.96
CA ALA A 85 20.07 -8.52 3.18
C ALA A 85 19.73 -7.06 2.87
N TYR A 86 20.36 -6.47 1.85
CA TYR A 86 20.07 -5.11 1.41
C TYR A 86 18.69 -5.01 0.79
N SER A 87 18.27 -5.98 -0.01
CA SER A 87 16.91 -6.03 -0.56
C SER A 87 15.84 -6.07 0.53
N PHE A 88 16.08 -6.83 1.60
CA PHE A 88 15.17 -6.89 2.74
C PHE A 88 15.09 -5.55 3.48
N ILE A 89 16.23 -4.94 3.78
CA ILE A 89 16.31 -3.63 4.44
C ILE A 89 15.71 -2.54 3.54
N ALA A 90 16.05 -2.53 2.26
CA ALA A 90 15.52 -1.56 1.30
C ALA A 90 14.01 -1.75 1.09
N GLY A 91 13.52 -2.99 1.07
CA GLY A 91 12.09 -3.31 1.04
C GLY A 91 11.35 -2.72 2.25
N GLY A 92 11.87 -2.93 3.45
CA GLY A 92 11.32 -2.33 4.68
C GLY A 92 11.36 -0.80 4.66
N ARG A 93 12.41 -0.22 4.07
CA ARG A 93 12.52 1.24 3.91
C ARG A 93 11.43 1.84 3.02
N VAL A 94 10.95 1.10 2.00
CA VAL A 94 9.84 1.57 1.16
C VAL A 94 8.59 1.86 2.00
N TYR A 95 8.24 0.97 2.91
CA TYR A 95 7.07 1.15 3.78
C TYR A 95 7.29 2.26 4.82
N CYS A 96 8.49 2.33 5.38
CA CYS A 96 8.86 3.41 6.29
C CYS A 96 8.75 4.79 5.62
N GLN A 97 9.28 4.94 4.41
CA GLN A 97 9.19 6.20 3.66
C GLN A 97 7.74 6.51 3.25
N GLN A 98 6.93 5.51 2.94
CA GLN A 98 5.51 5.69 2.65
C GLN A 98 4.77 6.28 3.87
N ALA A 99 5.00 5.72 5.06
CA ALA A 99 4.45 6.27 6.30
C ALA A 99 4.97 7.68 6.60
N GLN A 100 6.25 7.95 6.32
CA GLN A 100 6.83 9.30 6.48
C GLN A 100 6.24 10.33 5.50
N LEU A 101 5.91 9.93 4.27
CA LEU A 101 5.21 10.80 3.31
C LEU A 101 3.84 11.18 3.83
N SER A 102 3.06 10.22 4.32
CA SER A 102 1.76 10.46 4.92
C SER A 102 1.88 11.40 6.13
N ALA A 103 2.79 11.11 7.07
CA ALA A 103 3.04 11.97 8.23
C ALA A 103 3.49 13.38 7.85
N ALA A 104 4.21 13.54 6.73
CA ALA A 104 4.60 14.83 6.18
C ALA A 104 3.46 15.53 5.41
N GLY A 105 2.28 14.93 5.32
CA GLY A 105 1.13 15.45 4.58
C GLY A 105 1.35 15.45 3.06
N VAL A 106 2.12 14.52 2.52
CA VAL A 106 2.24 14.28 1.08
C VAL A 106 1.23 13.20 0.70
N PRO A 107 0.10 13.53 0.03
CA PRO A 107 -0.96 12.57 -0.22
C PRO A 107 -0.53 11.45 -1.14
N GLN A 108 -0.95 10.24 -0.80
CA GLN A 108 -0.72 9.03 -1.56
C GLN A 108 -2.07 8.42 -1.91
N ILE A 109 -2.40 8.41 -3.20
CA ILE A 109 -3.65 7.88 -3.75
C ILE A 109 -3.32 6.60 -4.49
N THR A 110 -3.92 5.48 -4.13
CA THR A 110 -3.69 4.21 -4.81
C THR A 110 -4.99 3.68 -5.39
N VAL A 111 -4.98 3.38 -6.69
CA VAL A 111 -5.99 2.55 -7.35
C VAL A 111 -5.43 1.15 -7.42
N ALA A 112 -5.98 0.23 -6.64
CA ALA A 112 -5.74 -1.18 -6.83
C ALA A 112 -6.73 -1.68 -7.88
N HIS A 113 -6.21 -2.21 -8.99
CA HIS A 113 -7.04 -2.63 -10.12
C HIS A 113 -6.82 -4.11 -10.49
N GLY A 114 -6.14 -4.83 -9.63
CA GLY A 114 -5.86 -6.25 -9.72
C GLY A 114 -5.37 -6.78 -8.38
N ASN A 115 -4.62 -7.87 -8.41
CA ASN A 115 -4.08 -8.48 -7.22
C ASN A 115 -3.00 -7.61 -6.58
N ALA A 116 -3.08 -7.45 -5.27
CA ALA A 116 -2.03 -6.86 -4.45
C ALA A 116 -1.70 -7.82 -3.30
N THR A 117 -0.60 -8.56 -3.45
CA THR A 117 -0.27 -9.66 -2.54
C THR A 117 0.96 -9.31 -1.68
N ALA A 118 0.97 -9.77 -0.45
CA ALA A 118 2.07 -9.64 0.51
C ALA A 118 2.60 -8.19 0.58
N GLY A 119 3.82 -7.91 0.14
CA GLY A 119 4.40 -6.56 0.11
C GLY A 119 3.63 -5.57 -0.78
N GLY A 120 2.96 -6.04 -1.84
CA GLY A 120 2.06 -5.24 -2.65
C GLY A 120 0.81 -4.80 -1.88
N ALA A 121 0.26 -5.67 -1.04
CA ALA A 121 -0.86 -5.34 -0.17
C ALA A 121 -0.52 -4.23 0.83
N TYR A 122 0.67 -4.27 1.42
CA TYR A 122 1.13 -3.20 2.32
C TYR A 122 1.22 -1.85 1.62
N GLN A 123 1.69 -1.80 0.37
CA GLN A 123 1.79 -0.54 -0.37
C GLN A 123 0.42 0.07 -0.65
N VAL A 124 -0.59 -0.75 -0.92
CA VAL A 124 -1.97 -0.29 -1.06
C VAL A 124 -2.50 0.20 0.29
N ALA A 125 -2.42 -0.64 1.32
CA ALA A 125 -3.02 -0.37 2.62
C ALA A 125 -2.38 0.80 3.40
N LEU A 126 -1.13 1.17 3.09
CA LEU A 126 -0.46 2.33 3.67
C LEU A 126 -0.71 3.64 2.91
N SER A 127 -1.51 3.61 1.86
CA SER A 127 -1.89 4.83 1.14
C SER A 127 -2.93 5.63 1.91
N ASP A 128 -2.96 6.96 1.70
CA ASP A 128 -3.90 7.85 2.38
C ASP A 128 -5.31 7.79 1.76
N TYR A 129 -5.41 7.39 0.50
CA TYR A 129 -6.66 7.19 -0.24
C TYR A 129 -6.58 5.91 -1.06
N ILE A 130 -7.49 4.98 -0.82
CA ILE A 130 -7.51 3.66 -1.46
C ILE A 130 -8.77 3.51 -2.29
N VAL A 131 -8.57 3.35 -3.60
CA VAL A 131 -9.63 3.07 -4.57
C VAL A 131 -9.51 1.62 -5.00
N LEU A 132 -10.58 0.85 -4.83
CA LEU A 132 -10.65 -0.56 -5.18
C LEU A 132 -11.59 -0.75 -6.36
N VAL A 133 -11.19 -1.58 -7.32
CA VAL A 133 -12.03 -1.92 -8.47
C VAL A 133 -12.78 -3.22 -8.16
N ARG A 134 -14.10 -3.15 -8.20
CA ARG A 134 -15.01 -4.25 -7.90
C ARG A 134 -14.68 -5.50 -8.74
N GLU A 135 -14.70 -6.68 -8.13
CA GLU A 135 -14.43 -7.98 -8.76
C GLU A 135 -13.02 -8.12 -9.40
N GLN A 136 -12.15 -7.12 -9.27
CA GLN A 136 -10.78 -7.14 -9.80
C GLN A 136 -9.73 -6.99 -8.69
N SER A 137 -9.97 -6.09 -7.74
CA SER A 137 -9.03 -5.85 -6.65
C SER A 137 -9.08 -6.95 -5.62
N HIS A 138 -7.95 -7.62 -5.42
CA HIS A 138 -7.78 -8.58 -4.34
C HIS A 138 -6.57 -8.20 -3.52
N ILE A 139 -6.78 -7.83 -2.26
CA ILE A 139 -5.71 -7.39 -1.35
C ILE A 139 -5.62 -8.38 -0.20
N PHE A 140 -4.51 -9.13 -0.14
CA PHE A 140 -4.28 -10.08 0.94
C PHE A 140 -2.78 -10.31 1.17
N LEU A 141 -2.42 -10.70 2.38
CA LEU A 141 -1.03 -11.06 2.71
C LEU A 141 -0.67 -12.41 2.10
N ALA A 142 -1.63 -13.34 2.07
CA ALA A 142 -1.49 -14.66 1.49
C ALA A 142 -2.77 -14.99 0.72
N GLY A 143 -2.66 -15.28 -0.57
CA GLY A 143 -3.79 -15.70 -1.39
C GLY A 143 -4.32 -17.09 -1.01
N PRO A 144 -5.49 -17.50 -1.52
CA PRO A 144 -6.14 -18.75 -1.16
C PRO A 144 -5.26 -20.00 -1.22
N PRO A 145 -4.36 -20.19 -2.23
CA PRO A 145 -3.48 -21.36 -2.26
C PRO A 145 -2.50 -21.41 -1.08
N LEU A 146 -1.97 -20.24 -0.67
CA LEU A 146 -1.02 -20.18 0.44
C LEU A 146 -1.75 -20.31 1.78
N LEU A 147 -2.95 -19.74 1.91
CA LEU A 147 -3.81 -19.93 3.08
C LEU A 147 -4.08 -21.42 3.29
N LYS A 148 -4.55 -22.13 2.24
CA LYS A 148 -4.79 -23.56 2.30
C LYS A 148 -3.55 -24.36 2.69
N ALA A 149 -2.40 -24.03 2.14
CA ALA A 149 -1.15 -24.72 2.45
C ALA A 149 -0.69 -24.49 3.90
N ALA A 150 -0.94 -23.30 4.46
CA ALA A 150 -0.50 -22.92 5.80
C ALA A 150 -1.46 -23.36 6.92
N THR A 151 -2.77 -23.30 6.68
CA THR A 151 -3.78 -23.51 7.73
C THR A 151 -4.74 -24.68 7.43
N GLY A 152 -4.78 -25.16 6.18
CA GLY A 152 -5.79 -26.11 5.68
C GLY A 152 -7.14 -25.47 5.34
N GLU A 153 -7.32 -24.17 5.58
CA GLU A 153 -8.54 -23.46 5.28
C GLU A 153 -8.68 -23.16 3.79
N GLU A 154 -9.90 -23.23 3.28
CA GLU A 154 -10.25 -22.85 1.92
C GLU A 154 -11.08 -21.57 1.94
N ALA A 155 -10.72 -20.60 1.11
CA ALA A 155 -11.47 -19.38 0.92
C ALA A 155 -11.45 -18.95 -0.55
N GLU A 156 -12.55 -18.36 -1.00
CA GLU A 156 -12.61 -17.71 -2.30
C GLU A 156 -11.88 -16.37 -2.28
N HIS A 157 -11.34 -15.94 -3.42
CA HIS A 157 -10.58 -14.69 -3.54
C HIS A 157 -11.36 -13.47 -3.04
N GLU A 158 -12.63 -13.36 -3.45
CA GLU A 158 -13.50 -12.24 -3.06
C GLU A 158 -13.79 -12.21 -1.57
N VAL A 159 -13.98 -13.39 -0.94
CA VAL A 159 -14.24 -13.49 0.50
C VAL A 159 -12.98 -13.18 1.32
N LEU A 160 -11.82 -13.62 0.83
CA LEU A 160 -10.55 -13.45 1.54
C LEU A 160 -10.04 -12.03 1.48
N GLY A 161 -10.14 -11.36 0.33
CA GLY A 161 -9.52 -10.06 0.14
C GLY A 161 -10.08 -9.27 -1.05
N GLY A 162 -11.34 -9.50 -1.43
CA GLY A 162 -11.99 -8.77 -2.52
C GLY A 162 -12.29 -7.31 -2.18
N ALA A 163 -12.52 -6.51 -3.21
CA ALA A 163 -12.80 -5.09 -3.09
C ALA A 163 -13.98 -4.79 -2.15
N GLU A 164 -15.08 -5.54 -2.30
CA GLU A 164 -16.28 -5.38 -1.49
C GLU A 164 -16.02 -5.70 -0.01
N MET A 165 -15.25 -6.76 0.26
CA MET A 165 -14.87 -7.13 1.63
C MET A 165 -14.07 -6.00 2.29
N HIS A 166 -13.09 -5.43 1.60
CA HIS A 166 -12.29 -4.33 2.11
C HIS A 166 -13.08 -3.04 2.31
N ALA A 167 -14.01 -2.72 1.40
CA ALA A 167 -14.79 -1.50 1.48
C ALA A 167 -15.92 -1.58 2.54
N SER A 168 -16.61 -2.73 2.63
CA SER A 168 -17.85 -2.84 3.40
C SER A 168 -17.68 -3.55 4.75
N VAL A 169 -16.68 -4.44 4.88
CA VAL A 169 -16.48 -5.26 6.08
C VAL A 169 -15.27 -4.81 6.87
N ALA A 170 -14.11 -4.75 6.22
CA ALA A 170 -12.85 -4.38 6.88
C ALA A 170 -12.66 -2.87 7.04
N GLY A 171 -13.28 -2.06 6.18
CA GLY A 171 -13.14 -0.61 6.19
C GLY A 171 -11.74 -0.11 5.79
N THR A 172 -10.99 -0.93 5.04
CA THR A 172 -9.62 -0.59 4.59
C THR A 172 -9.58 0.03 3.20
N GLY A 173 -10.70 0.14 2.51
CA GLY A 173 -10.83 0.80 1.22
C GLY A 173 -11.91 1.87 1.29
N GLU A 174 -11.58 3.12 0.95
CA GLU A 174 -12.51 4.24 1.04
C GLU A 174 -13.41 4.37 -0.18
N TYR A 175 -12.94 3.93 -1.35
CA TYR A 175 -13.63 4.10 -2.62
C TYR A 175 -13.76 2.79 -3.37
N LEU A 176 -14.97 2.50 -3.81
CA LEU A 176 -15.26 1.33 -4.65
C LEU A 176 -15.61 1.81 -6.04
N ALA A 177 -14.85 1.38 -7.04
CA ALA A 177 -15.02 1.71 -8.44
C ALA A 177 -15.57 0.51 -9.23
N GLU A 178 -16.35 0.76 -10.27
CA GLU A 178 -16.98 -0.28 -11.07
C GLU A 178 -16.07 -0.82 -12.19
N SER A 179 -14.97 -0.13 -12.50
CA SER A 179 -14.01 -0.49 -13.55
C SER A 179 -12.70 0.27 -13.37
N ASP A 180 -11.65 -0.14 -14.12
CA ASP A 180 -10.37 0.59 -14.16
C ASP A 180 -10.56 2.06 -14.56
N ALA A 181 -11.41 2.30 -15.55
CA ALA A 181 -11.70 3.67 -16.02
C ALA A 181 -12.37 4.50 -14.91
N ASP A 182 -13.27 3.89 -14.15
CA ASP A 182 -13.94 4.52 -13.01
C ASP A 182 -12.95 4.74 -11.86
N GLY A 183 -12.08 3.77 -11.55
CA GLY A 183 -11.03 3.92 -10.57
C GLY A 183 -10.07 5.09 -10.87
N ILE A 184 -9.67 5.23 -12.13
CA ILE A 184 -8.87 6.37 -12.59
C ILE A 184 -9.65 7.68 -12.45
N ARG A 185 -10.95 7.70 -12.79
CA ARG A 185 -11.82 8.87 -12.61
C ARG A 185 -11.87 9.28 -11.14
N VAL A 186 -12.12 8.34 -10.23
CA VAL A 186 -12.16 8.58 -8.78
C VAL A 186 -10.83 9.15 -8.28
N ALA A 187 -9.70 8.54 -8.68
CA ALA A 187 -8.37 9.05 -8.30
C ALA A 187 -8.13 10.48 -8.80
N ARG A 188 -8.61 10.82 -9.99
CA ARG A 188 -8.53 12.19 -10.55
C ARG A 188 -9.39 13.18 -9.74
N ASP A 189 -10.56 12.74 -9.29
CA ASP A 189 -11.46 13.58 -8.48
C ASP A 189 -10.88 13.78 -7.06
N ILE A 190 -10.24 12.77 -6.48
CA ILE A 190 -9.48 12.92 -5.23
C ILE A 190 -8.36 13.95 -5.39
N VAL A 191 -7.56 13.86 -6.46
CA VAL A 191 -6.48 14.84 -6.73
C VAL A 191 -7.02 16.25 -6.87
N ASP A 192 -8.18 16.43 -7.49
CA ASP A 192 -8.83 17.73 -7.67
C ASP A 192 -9.24 18.36 -6.32
N GLN A 193 -9.69 17.54 -5.39
CA GLN A 193 -10.15 17.94 -4.05
C GLN A 193 -9.01 18.16 -3.05
N LEU A 194 -7.78 17.73 -3.35
CA LEU A 194 -6.66 17.95 -2.44
C LEU A 194 -6.43 19.45 -2.18
N PRO A 195 -6.15 19.84 -0.94
CA PRO A 195 -5.85 21.24 -0.63
C PRO A 195 -4.61 21.73 -1.39
N PRO A 196 -4.48 23.03 -1.64
CA PRO A 196 -3.25 23.60 -2.22
C PRO A 196 -2.03 23.26 -1.35
N PRO A 197 -0.83 23.09 -1.93
CA PRO A 197 0.38 22.74 -1.17
C PRO A 197 0.72 23.69 -0.02
N ALA A 198 0.33 24.96 -0.11
CA ALA A 198 0.57 25.98 0.91
C ALA A 198 -0.46 26.00 2.04
N ALA A 199 -1.58 25.30 1.91
CA ALA A 199 -2.66 25.28 2.91
C ALA A 199 -2.49 24.22 4.01
N ARG A 200 -1.27 23.72 4.20
CA ARG A 200 -0.97 22.54 5.06
C ARG A 200 -0.52 22.87 6.48
N ASP A 201 -0.74 24.06 6.96
CA ASP A 201 -0.81 24.23 8.39
C ASP A 201 -2.08 23.50 8.86
N ILE A 202 -1.89 22.33 9.41
CA ILE A 202 -2.96 21.65 10.15
C ILE A 202 -3.23 22.59 11.32
N VAL A 203 -4.20 23.49 11.12
CA VAL A 203 -4.77 24.23 12.24
C VAL A 203 -5.45 23.17 13.08
N ARG A 204 -4.84 22.81 14.19
CA ARG A 204 -5.51 22.05 15.24
C ARG A 204 -6.53 23.01 15.87
N ASP A 205 -7.70 23.11 15.26
CA ASP A 205 -8.78 23.98 15.75
C ASP A 205 -9.37 23.52 17.09
N LYS A 206 -8.99 22.34 17.54
CA LYS A 206 -9.44 21.80 18.83
C LYS A 206 -8.29 21.12 19.56
N GLU A 207 -8.26 21.26 20.85
CA GLU A 207 -7.48 20.42 21.73
C GLU A 207 -7.97 18.96 21.56
N PRO A 208 -7.07 17.97 21.50
CA PRO A 208 -7.47 16.57 21.41
C PRO A 208 -8.31 16.22 22.64
N GLU A 209 -9.43 15.56 22.41
CA GLU A 209 -10.24 15.02 23.50
C GLU A 209 -9.48 13.86 24.17
N GLU A 210 -9.61 13.76 25.49
CA GLU A 210 -9.03 12.63 26.21
C GLU A 210 -9.73 11.33 25.82
N PRO A 211 -9.01 10.20 25.73
CA PRO A 211 -9.60 8.90 25.45
C PRO A 211 -10.71 8.55 26.47
N LEU A 212 -11.70 7.76 26.04
CA LEU A 212 -12.82 7.32 26.90
C LEU A 212 -12.35 6.59 28.17
N TYR A 213 -11.25 5.87 28.09
CA TYR A 213 -10.68 5.12 29.20
C TYR A 213 -9.17 5.35 29.34
N PRO A 214 -8.61 5.15 30.54
CA PRO A 214 -7.19 5.34 30.78
C PRO A 214 -6.31 4.44 29.90
N LYS A 215 -5.33 5.02 29.22
CA LYS A 215 -4.38 4.28 28.36
C LYS A 215 -3.60 3.18 29.08
N GLN A 216 -3.44 3.29 30.40
CA GLN A 216 -2.75 2.29 31.24
C GLN A 216 -3.47 0.94 31.22
N GLU A 217 -4.77 0.91 30.99
CA GLU A 217 -5.57 -0.31 30.92
C GLU A 217 -5.27 -1.16 29.68
N LEU A 218 -4.62 -0.60 28.64
CA LEU A 218 -4.19 -1.35 27.46
C LEU A 218 -3.35 -2.59 27.81
N MET A 219 -2.57 -2.52 28.87
CA MET A 219 -1.77 -3.64 29.35
C MET A 219 -2.60 -4.85 29.79
N GLY A 220 -3.85 -4.64 30.16
CA GLY A 220 -4.78 -5.72 30.58
C GLY A 220 -5.72 -6.20 29.47
N ILE A 221 -5.80 -5.46 28.34
CA ILE A 221 -6.72 -5.77 27.25
C ILE A 221 -6.05 -6.64 26.17
N VAL A 222 -4.82 -6.30 25.82
CA VAL A 222 -4.06 -7.05 24.81
C VAL A 222 -3.45 -8.28 25.48
N PRO A 223 -3.91 -9.49 25.14
CA PRO A 223 -3.40 -10.71 25.78
C PRO A 223 -1.95 -10.99 25.37
N THR A 224 -1.20 -11.59 26.28
CA THR A 224 0.17 -12.04 26.01
C THR A 224 0.21 -13.27 25.09
N ASP A 225 -0.83 -14.10 25.15
CA ASP A 225 -1.00 -15.23 24.23
C ASP A 225 -1.67 -14.75 22.95
N LYS A 226 -0.93 -14.78 21.84
CA LYS A 226 -1.38 -14.32 20.51
C LYS A 226 -2.58 -15.11 19.94
N ARG A 227 -2.92 -16.25 20.53
CA ARG A 227 -4.06 -17.08 20.12
C ARG A 227 -5.37 -16.64 20.77
N VAL A 228 -5.32 -15.77 21.74
CA VAL A 228 -6.50 -15.25 22.43
C VAL A 228 -6.98 -14.01 21.71
N PRO A 229 -8.18 -14.05 21.10
CA PRO A 229 -8.76 -12.87 20.45
C PRO A 229 -9.17 -11.81 21.49
N TYR A 230 -9.14 -10.55 21.10
CA TYR A 230 -9.62 -9.42 21.91
C TYR A 230 -10.35 -8.41 21.02
N ASP A 231 -11.23 -7.61 21.62
CA ASP A 231 -11.98 -6.59 20.88
C ASP A 231 -11.10 -5.36 20.64
N MET A 232 -10.85 -5.05 19.37
CA MET A 232 -10.06 -3.88 18.98
C MET A 232 -10.75 -2.55 19.38
N LYS A 233 -12.06 -2.51 19.54
CA LYS A 233 -12.77 -1.33 20.02
C LYS A 233 -12.36 -0.94 21.43
N GLU A 234 -12.02 -1.93 22.28
CA GLU A 234 -11.47 -1.68 23.62
C GLU A 234 -10.10 -1.01 23.56
N VAL A 235 -9.29 -1.34 22.55
CA VAL A 235 -8.00 -0.67 22.32
C VAL A 235 -8.23 0.76 21.83
N ILE A 236 -9.11 0.94 20.85
CA ILE A 236 -9.43 2.26 20.26
C ILE A 236 -9.94 3.22 21.35
N ALA A 237 -10.87 2.79 22.18
CA ALA A 237 -11.45 3.61 23.24
C ALA A 237 -10.45 4.09 24.31
N ARG A 238 -9.18 3.62 24.26
CA ARG A 238 -8.07 4.05 25.13
C ARG A 238 -6.98 4.81 24.39
N ILE A 239 -7.21 5.07 23.10
CA ILE A 239 -6.30 5.83 22.25
C ILE A 239 -6.97 7.11 21.75
N VAL A 240 -8.26 7.04 21.44
CA VAL A 240 -9.08 8.14 20.91
C VAL A 240 -10.37 8.24 21.69
#